data_d6839a46f9acadda91de1d5646a80c30
#
_entry.id   d6839a46f9acadda91de1d5646a80c30
#
_cell.length_a   1.000
_cell.length_b   1.000
_cell.length_c   1.000
_cell.angle_alpha   90.00
_cell.angle_beta   90.00
_cell.angle_gamma   90.00
#
_symmetry.space_group_name_H-M   'P 1'
#
loop_
_entity.id
_entity.type
_entity.pdbx_description
1 polymer ?
#
loop_
_entity_poly.entity_id
_entity_poly.type
_entity_poly.pdbx_seq_one_letter_code
_entity_poly.pdbx_strand_id
1 'polypeptide(L)'
;MLRLLLMLASIANCAGGLVLIGTWATMWQHVPIIVLFIGGSLLIQGGYTLLYLHGDLDRWGGLATGALLAGEGLSACVGAGGLVQGIIHNMRTADLEMAPVLAGLLMLTQAVLALVYLFVTDRLRPRVNGHSAA
;
A
#
# COMPACT_ATOMS: atom_id res chain seq x y z
N MET A 1 -7.30 14.56 10.48
CA MET A 1 -8.02 13.28 10.49
C MET A 1 -7.51 12.34 9.38
N LEU A 2 -7.52 12.73 8.12
CA LEU A 2 -7.07 11.89 6.98
C LEU A 2 -5.62 11.39 7.12
N ARG A 3 -4.67 12.25 7.54
CA ARG A 3 -3.27 11.87 7.81
C ARG A 3 -3.18 10.76 8.86
N LEU A 4 -3.99 10.84 9.92
CA LEU A 4 -4.01 9.82 10.99
C LEU A 4 -4.55 8.48 10.44
N LEU A 5 -5.62 8.52 9.66
CA LEU A 5 -6.18 7.31 9.03
C LEU A 5 -5.16 6.65 8.10
N LEU A 6 -4.45 7.45 7.30
CA LEU A 6 -3.40 6.94 6.41
C LEU A 6 -2.22 6.36 7.21
N MET A 7 -1.81 7.00 8.32
CA MET A 7 -0.79 6.44 9.21
C MET A 7 -1.22 5.09 9.80
N LEU A 8 -2.45 4.99 10.28
CA LEU A 8 -2.98 3.73 10.84
C LEU A 8 -3.05 2.62 9.78
N ALA A 9 -3.51 2.94 8.57
CA ALA A 9 -3.52 2.00 7.45
C ALA A 9 -2.10 1.54 7.10
N SER A 10 -1.13 2.45 7.07
CA SER A 10 0.28 2.12 6.78
C SER A 10 0.90 1.25 7.87
N ILE A 11 0.59 1.51 9.14
CA ILE A 11 1.03 0.64 10.26
C ILE A 11 0.41 -0.75 10.14
N ALA A 12 -0.89 -0.83 9.80
CA ALA A 12 -1.57 -2.11 9.60
C ALA A 12 -0.95 -2.89 8.44
N ASN A 13 -0.59 -2.23 7.34
CA ASN A 13 0.11 -2.87 6.23
C ASN A 13 1.51 -3.37 6.63
N CYS A 14 2.27 -2.58 7.37
CA CYS A 14 3.56 -3.02 7.90
C CYS A 14 3.42 -4.25 8.81
N ALA A 15 2.46 -4.22 9.73
CA ALA A 15 2.19 -5.33 10.63
C ALA A 15 1.74 -6.59 9.87
N GLY A 16 0.81 -6.45 8.92
CA GLY A 16 0.36 -7.53 8.05
C GLY A 16 1.49 -8.11 7.21
N GLY A 17 2.34 -7.25 6.65
CA GLY A 17 3.53 -7.65 5.92
C GLY A 17 4.51 -8.47 6.75
N LEU A 18 4.80 -8.03 7.97
CA LEU A 18 5.67 -8.75 8.91
C LEU A 18 5.08 -10.11 9.30
N VAL A 19 3.77 -10.19 9.55
CA VAL A 19 3.09 -11.46 9.86
C VAL A 19 3.23 -12.43 8.70
N LEU A 20 2.98 -12.00 7.46
CA LEU A 20 3.09 -12.87 6.28
C LEU A 20 4.52 -13.34 6.04
N ILE A 21 5.51 -12.44 6.17
CA ILE A 21 6.93 -12.80 6.04
C ILE A 21 7.34 -13.78 7.16
N GLY A 22 6.91 -13.52 8.40
CA GLY A 22 7.18 -14.40 9.52
C GLY A 22 6.55 -15.78 9.35
N THR A 23 5.31 -15.84 8.87
CA THR A 23 4.62 -17.09 8.55
C THR A 23 5.37 -17.87 7.47
N TRP A 24 5.78 -17.19 6.40
CA TRP A 24 6.58 -17.84 5.36
C TRP A 24 7.92 -18.33 5.90
N ALA A 25 8.63 -17.54 6.68
CA ALA A 25 9.94 -17.90 7.23
C ALA A 25 9.88 -19.12 8.17
N THR A 26 8.80 -19.27 8.92
CA THR A 26 8.62 -20.41 9.86
C THR A 26 8.03 -21.64 9.20
N MET A 27 7.27 -21.47 8.12
CA MET A 27 6.52 -22.56 7.46
C MET A 27 6.86 -22.65 5.96
N TRP A 28 8.08 -22.30 5.56
CA TRP A 28 8.49 -22.16 4.15
C TRP A 28 8.25 -23.41 3.29
N GLN A 29 8.21 -24.61 3.89
CA GLN A 29 7.94 -25.88 3.20
C GLN A 29 6.45 -26.06 2.85
N HIS A 30 5.55 -25.37 3.53
CA HIS A 30 4.09 -25.53 3.40
C HIS A 30 3.41 -24.29 2.84
N VAL A 31 4.08 -23.13 2.86
CA VAL A 31 3.52 -21.85 2.44
C VAL A 31 4.15 -21.42 1.13
N PRO A 32 3.36 -21.10 0.10
CA PRO A 32 3.87 -20.67 -1.19
C PRO A 32 4.72 -19.40 -1.08
N ILE A 33 5.76 -19.29 -1.91
CA ILE A 33 6.66 -18.13 -1.95
C ILE A 33 5.93 -16.82 -2.26
N ILE A 34 4.76 -16.89 -2.90
CA ILE A 34 3.94 -15.72 -3.18
C ILE A 34 3.55 -14.94 -1.91
N VAL A 35 3.41 -15.64 -0.77
CA VAL A 35 3.11 -15.03 0.53
C VAL A 35 4.23 -14.10 0.98
N LEU A 36 5.50 -14.47 0.72
CA LEU A 36 6.65 -13.60 0.96
C LEU A 36 6.59 -12.32 0.12
N PHE A 37 6.24 -12.45 -1.17
CA PHE A 37 6.12 -11.28 -2.06
C PHE A 37 4.97 -10.35 -1.64
N ILE A 38 3.82 -10.91 -1.27
CA ILE A 38 2.69 -10.13 -0.78
C ILE A 38 3.07 -9.42 0.53
N GLY A 39 3.69 -10.13 1.47
CA GLY A 39 4.16 -9.55 2.72
C GLY A 39 5.20 -8.46 2.52
N GLY A 40 6.16 -8.67 1.62
CA GLY A 40 7.14 -7.66 1.22
C GLY A 40 6.51 -6.41 0.60
N SER A 41 5.53 -6.59 -0.28
CA SER A 41 4.80 -5.49 -0.90
C SER A 41 4.03 -4.65 0.12
N LEU A 42 3.33 -5.28 1.07
CA LEU A 42 2.65 -4.60 2.17
C LEU A 42 3.62 -3.81 3.04
N LEU A 43 4.77 -4.41 3.36
CA LEU A 43 5.79 -3.76 4.19
C LEU A 43 6.40 -2.54 3.48
N ILE A 44 6.73 -2.67 2.20
CA ILE A 44 7.27 -1.57 1.39
C ILE A 44 6.24 -0.45 1.24
N GLN A 45 5.01 -0.79 0.91
CA GLN A 45 3.92 0.18 0.75
C GLN A 45 3.69 0.95 2.06
N GLY A 46 3.50 0.25 3.17
CA GLY A 46 3.28 0.87 4.48
C GLY A 46 4.48 1.70 4.94
N GLY A 47 5.69 1.14 4.84
CA GLY A 47 6.93 1.79 5.25
C GLY A 47 7.23 3.07 4.45
N TYR A 48 7.10 3.02 3.12
CA TYR A 48 7.31 4.19 2.27
C TYR A 48 6.30 5.31 2.58
N THR A 49 5.03 4.96 2.77
CA THR A 49 4.00 5.94 3.12
C THR A 49 4.25 6.57 4.49
N LEU A 50 4.71 5.81 5.48
CA LEU A 50 5.09 6.35 6.79
C LEU A 50 6.26 7.33 6.69
N LEU A 51 7.32 6.99 5.95
CA LEU A 51 8.45 7.88 5.70
C LEU A 51 8.03 9.17 4.98
N TYR A 52 7.12 9.04 4.01
CA TYR A 52 6.57 10.18 3.30
C TYR A 52 5.77 11.11 4.24
N LEU A 53 4.92 10.53 5.10
CA LEU A 53 4.13 11.28 6.07
C LEU A 53 4.97 11.90 7.19
N HIS A 54 6.08 11.27 7.54
CA HIS A 54 7.02 11.80 8.54
C HIS A 54 7.79 13.03 8.03
N GLY A 55 7.98 13.12 6.72
CA GLY A 55 8.70 14.23 6.08
C GLY A 55 10.15 13.88 5.73
N ASP A 56 10.59 12.65 5.99
CA ASP A 56 11.96 12.21 5.68
C ASP A 56 12.28 12.27 4.18
N LEU A 57 11.25 12.25 3.35
CA LEU A 57 11.35 12.31 1.90
C LEU A 57 11.14 13.71 1.31
N ASP A 58 10.96 14.75 2.13
CA ASP A 58 10.67 16.12 1.66
C ASP A 58 11.79 16.68 0.77
N ARG A 59 13.03 16.25 1.01
CA ARG A 59 14.20 16.63 0.16
C ARG A 59 14.07 16.17 -1.30
N TRP A 60 13.26 15.14 -1.56
CA TRP A 60 13.04 14.59 -2.90
C TRP A 60 11.83 15.23 -3.61
N GLY A 61 11.05 16.05 -2.91
CA GLY A 61 9.96 16.87 -3.45
C GLY A 61 8.98 16.09 -4.33
N GLY A 62 8.83 16.56 -5.57
CA GLY A 62 7.90 15.94 -6.53
C GLY A 62 8.22 14.49 -6.90
N LEU A 63 9.50 14.08 -6.82
CA LEU A 63 9.91 12.71 -7.11
C LEU A 63 9.39 11.74 -6.04
N ALA A 64 9.44 12.13 -4.76
CA ALA A 64 8.87 11.34 -3.67
C ALA A 64 7.34 11.19 -3.82
N THR A 65 6.65 12.26 -4.19
CA THR A 65 5.20 12.25 -4.44
C THR A 65 4.86 11.37 -5.65
N GLY A 66 5.64 11.47 -6.74
CA GLY A 66 5.47 10.63 -7.93
C GLY A 66 5.70 9.15 -7.65
N ALA A 67 6.74 8.82 -6.86
CA ALA A 67 7.02 7.45 -6.45
C ALA A 67 5.91 6.89 -5.54
N LEU A 68 5.39 7.70 -4.62
CA LEU A 68 4.24 7.31 -3.79
C LEU A 68 3.01 7.03 -4.66
N LEU A 69 2.69 7.92 -5.60
CA LEU A 69 1.55 7.76 -6.49
C LEU A 69 1.66 6.49 -7.35
N ALA A 70 2.84 6.24 -7.93
CA ALA A 70 3.09 5.06 -8.74
C ALA A 70 3.03 3.77 -7.90
N GLY A 71 3.64 3.78 -6.71
CA GLY A 71 3.63 2.65 -5.77
C GLY A 71 2.22 2.31 -5.28
N GLU A 72 1.44 3.33 -4.90
CA GLU A 72 0.06 3.13 -4.45
C GLU A 72 -0.86 2.69 -5.60
N GLY A 73 -0.65 3.21 -6.82
CA GLY A 73 -1.37 2.76 -8.01
C GLY A 73 -1.10 1.28 -8.32
N LEU A 74 0.16 0.87 -8.28
CA LEU A 74 0.55 -0.53 -8.47
C LEU A 74 -0.03 -1.43 -7.37
N SER A 75 0.06 -1.00 -6.12
CA SER A 75 -0.49 -1.72 -4.97
C SER A 75 -2.02 -1.85 -5.07
N ALA A 76 -2.72 -0.83 -5.56
CA ALA A 76 -4.15 -0.91 -5.82
C ALA A 76 -4.50 -2.00 -6.86
N CYS A 77 -3.73 -2.08 -7.94
CA CYS A 77 -3.92 -3.13 -8.96
C CYS A 77 -3.67 -4.53 -8.40
N VAL A 78 -2.56 -4.70 -7.67
CA VAL A 78 -2.20 -5.98 -7.04
C VAL A 78 -3.24 -6.35 -5.97
N GLY A 79 -3.63 -5.41 -5.13
CA GLY A 79 -4.63 -5.59 -4.08
C GLY A 79 -6.00 -5.97 -4.64
N ALA A 80 -6.45 -5.29 -5.71
CA ALA A 80 -7.70 -5.63 -6.39
C ALA A 80 -7.65 -7.04 -7.00
N GLY A 81 -6.54 -7.38 -7.68
CA GLY A 81 -6.33 -8.71 -8.25
C GLY A 81 -6.36 -9.81 -7.18
N GLY A 82 -5.63 -9.60 -6.07
CA GLY A 82 -5.59 -10.54 -4.95
C GLY A 82 -6.95 -10.72 -4.28
N LEU A 83 -7.70 -9.62 -4.09
CA LEU A 83 -9.04 -9.66 -3.52
C LEU A 83 -10.01 -10.46 -4.40
N VAL A 84 -10.04 -10.15 -5.70
CA VAL A 84 -10.92 -10.84 -6.66
C VAL A 84 -10.55 -12.33 -6.74
N GLN A 85 -9.27 -12.63 -6.85
CA GLN A 85 -8.80 -14.02 -6.92
C GLN A 85 -9.12 -14.79 -5.63
N GLY A 86 -8.92 -14.19 -4.46
CA GLY A 86 -9.26 -14.79 -3.17
C GLY A 86 -10.75 -15.09 -3.03
N ILE A 87 -11.61 -14.14 -3.43
CA ILE A 87 -13.05 -14.33 -3.43
C ILE A 87 -13.46 -15.47 -4.37
N ILE A 88 -12.94 -15.48 -5.61
CA ILE A 88 -13.25 -16.55 -6.58
C ILE A 88 -12.77 -17.91 -6.09
N HIS A 89 -11.58 -17.97 -5.49
CA HIS A 89 -11.05 -19.21 -4.91
C HIS A 89 -11.98 -19.75 -3.82
N ASN A 90 -12.34 -18.89 -2.84
CA ASN A 90 -13.23 -19.27 -1.75
C ASN A 90 -14.62 -19.72 -2.23
N MET A 91 -15.13 -19.12 -3.30
CA MET A 91 -16.40 -19.56 -3.91
C MET A 91 -16.33 -20.92 -4.59
N ARG A 92 -15.14 -21.31 -5.10
CA ARG A 92 -14.98 -22.56 -5.85
C ARG A 92 -14.60 -23.76 -4.96
N THR A 93 -13.82 -23.53 -3.92
CA THR A 93 -13.22 -24.61 -3.12
C THR A 93 -13.96 -24.88 -1.82
N ALA A 94 -14.88 -23.99 -1.42
CA ALA A 94 -15.51 -23.99 -0.09
C ALA A 94 -14.51 -23.88 1.08
N ASP A 95 -13.22 -23.69 0.78
CA ASP A 95 -12.17 -23.43 1.77
C ASP A 95 -12.02 -21.93 1.97
N LEU A 96 -12.09 -21.48 3.21
CA LEU A 96 -12.06 -20.06 3.54
C LEU A 96 -10.61 -19.55 3.68
N GLU A 97 -9.97 -19.24 2.56
CA GLU A 97 -8.66 -18.60 2.56
C GLU A 97 -8.79 -17.08 2.72
N MET A 98 -8.68 -16.60 3.96
CA MET A 98 -8.83 -15.17 4.26
C MET A 98 -7.56 -14.34 3.99
N ALA A 99 -6.39 -14.96 3.96
CA ALA A 99 -5.12 -14.25 3.83
C ALA A 99 -5.02 -13.38 2.56
N PRO A 100 -5.30 -13.87 1.33
CA PRO A 100 -5.25 -13.05 0.13
C PRO A 100 -6.34 -11.97 0.11
N VAL A 101 -7.51 -12.26 0.67
CA VAL A 101 -8.62 -11.31 0.77
C VAL A 101 -8.25 -10.15 1.69
N LEU A 102 -7.72 -10.44 2.89
CA LEU A 102 -7.31 -9.42 3.86
C LEU A 102 -6.12 -8.60 3.34
N ALA A 103 -5.12 -9.24 2.73
CA ALA A 103 -3.98 -8.54 2.15
C ALA A 103 -4.42 -7.60 1.03
N GLY A 104 -5.28 -8.06 0.12
CA GLY A 104 -5.83 -7.24 -0.94
C GLY A 104 -6.64 -6.06 -0.42
N LEU A 105 -7.45 -6.28 0.62
CA LEU A 105 -8.24 -5.23 1.26
C LEU A 105 -7.35 -4.17 1.92
N LEU A 106 -6.29 -4.59 2.62
CA LEU A 106 -5.33 -3.68 3.25
C LEU A 106 -4.62 -2.81 2.21
N MET A 107 -4.13 -3.42 1.12
CA MET A 107 -3.45 -2.70 0.03
C MET A 107 -4.38 -1.67 -0.61
N LEU A 108 -5.61 -2.05 -0.93
CA LEU A 108 -6.60 -1.15 -1.54
C LEU A 108 -6.99 0.00 -0.61
N THR A 109 -7.24 -0.30 0.67
CA THR A 109 -7.63 0.71 1.65
C THR A 109 -6.54 1.78 1.79
N GLN A 110 -5.29 1.36 1.90
CA GLN A 110 -4.18 2.30 1.99
C GLN A 110 -4.03 3.09 0.70
N ALA A 111 -4.09 2.45 -0.48
CA ALA A 111 -3.95 3.13 -1.76
C ALA A 111 -5.01 4.22 -1.95
N VAL A 112 -6.27 3.92 -1.63
CA VAL A 112 -7.37 4.92 -1.69
C VAL A 112 -7.11 6.07 -0.72
N LEU A 113 -6.73 5.79 0.52
CA LEU A 113 -6.44 6.83 1.52
C LEU A 113 -5.24 7.70 1.10
N ALA A 114 -4.19 7.10 0.53
CA ALA A 114 -3.02 7.83 0.04
C ALA A 114 -3.38 8.75 -1.14
N LEU A 115 -4.15 8.25 -2.11
CA LEU A 115 -4.62 9.04 -3.24
C LEU A 115 -5.49 10.22 -2.79
N VAL A 116 -6.44 9.97 -1.90
CA VAL A 116 -7.29 11.03 -1.33
C VAL A 116 -6.43 12.05 -0.56
N TYR A 117 -5.46 11.58 0.22
CA TYR A 117 -4.54 12.45 0.96
C TYR A 117 -3.75 13.37 0.03
N LEU A 118 -3.15 12.82 -1.04
CA LEU A 118 -2.41 13.58 -2.03
C LEU A 118 -3.29 14.61 -2.75
N PHE A 119 -4.53 14.23 -3.05
CA PHE A 119 -5.49 15.12 -3.71
C PHE A 119 -5.92 16.28 -2.81
N VAL A 120 -6.24 15.99 -1.55
CA VAL A 120 -6.71 17.00 -0.57
C VAL A 120 -5.58 17.94 -0.16
N THR A 121 -4.33 17.45 -0.06
CA THR A 121 -3.18 18.28 0.32
C THR A 121 -2.58 19.06 -0.85
N ASP A 122 -3.22 19.04 -2.02
CA ASP A 122 -2.82 19.79 -3.23
C ASP A 122 -1.40 19.42 -3.74
N ARG A 123 -0.86 18.30 -3.29
CA ARG A 123 0.48 17.84 -3.68
C ARG A 123 0.56 17.34 -5.12
N LEU A 124 -0.60 17.07 -5.75
CA LEU A 124 -0.71 16.66 -7.15
C LEU A 124 -0.87 17.86 -8.11
N ARG A 125 -1.15 19.07 -7.61
CA ARG A 125 -1.21 20.25 -8.48
C ARG A 125 0.18 20.64 -8.91
N PRO A 126 0.46 20.75 -10.23
CA PRO A 126 1.68 21.39 -10.68
C PRO A 126 1.67 22.80 -10.07
N ARG A 127 2.73 23.16 -9.35
CA ARG A 127 2.95 24.56 -8.99
C ARG A 127 3.10 25.31 -10.30
N VAL A 128 2.04 25.97 -10.72
CA VAL A 128 2.13 26.99 -11.75
C VAL A 128 3.05 28.05 -11.15
N ASN A 129 4.33 27.98 -11.48
CA ASN A 129 5.27 29.02 -11.16
C ASN A 129 4.73 30.29 -11.80
N GLY A 130 4.09 31.13 -10.99
CA GLY A 130 3.80 32.50 -11.35
C GLY A 130 5.11 33.24 -11.57
N HIS A 131 5.70 33.09 -12.74
CA HIS A 131 6.56 34.13 -13.31
C HIS A 131 5.64 35.21 -13.89
N SER A 132 5.02 35.96 -13.01
CA SER A 132 4.72 37.34 -13.34
C SER A 132 5.92 38.15 -12.88
N ALA A 133 6.95 38.14 -13.71
CA ALA A 133 7.94 39.19 -13.69
C ALA A 133 7.24 40.51 -14.04
N ALA A 134 7.32 41.42 -13.13
CA ALA A 134 7.10 42.83 -13.41
C ALA A 134 8.14 43.35 -14.37
#